data_bb699532e6012205fe40f2539b9177f6
#
_entry.id   bb699532e6012205fe40f2539b9177f6
#
_cell.length_a   1.000
_cell.length_b   1.000
_cell.length_c   1.000
_cell.angle_alpha   90.00
_cell.angle_beta   90.00
_cell.angle_gamma   90.00
#
_symmetry.space_group_name_H-M   'P 1'
#
loop_
_entity.id
_entity.type
_entity.pdbx_description
1 polymer ?
#
loop_
_entity_poly.entity_id
_entity_poly.type
_entity_poly.pdbx_seq_one_letter_code
_entity_poly.pdbx_strand_id
1 'polypeptide(L)'
;MMTKPPLDKGNPIFGHSIKFNNDALSLIQDLQVKYGDVFEISILNERVTMFMSPSATKHIYLDPEDNFSSKHGWEFSLGKAFENGLMLRDFDDHKFHRGLLQDSFRRDALVNYLHIIQPILDEWIENLKSKKSFNLYETMKG
;
A
#
# COMPACT_ATOMS: atom_id res chain seq x y z
N MET A 1 -29.73 -11.97 7.33
CA MET A 1 -29.69 -10.59 7.86
C MET A 1 -28.23 -10.17 7.87
N MET A 2 -27.81 -9.20 7.04
CA MET A 2 -26.44 -8.70 7.08
C MET A 2 -26.26 -7.90 8.39
N THR A 3 -25.46 -8.42 9.31
CA THR A 3 -25.09 -7.69 10.53
C THR A 3 -23.98 -6.71 10.19
N LYS A 4 -24.18 -5.43 10.57
CA LYS A 4 -23.11 -4.43 10.43
C LYS A 4 -21.90 -4.82 11.30
N PRO A 5 -20.66 -4.58 10.84
CA PRO A 5 -19.48 -4.77 11.68
C PRO A 5 -19.58 -4.00 13.00
N PRO A 6 -19.10 -4.58 14.10
CA PRO A 6 -19.06 -3.86 15.38
C PRO A 6 -18.15 -2.64 15.30
N LEU A 7 -18.60 -1.51 15.82
CA LEU A 7 -17.85 -0.24 15.83
C LEU A 7 -17.23 0.00 17.20
N ASP A 8 -15.90 0.10 17.27
CA ASP A 8 -15.20 0.66 18.43
C ASP A 8 -14.92 2.15 18.22
N LYS A 9 -15.57 2.98 19.01
CA LYS A 9 -15.48 4.45 18.86
C LYS A 9 -14.18 5.03 19.45
N GLY A 10 -13.52 4.32 20.36
CA GLY A 10 -12.35 4.83 21.07
C GLY A 10 -12.65 6.09 21.90
N ASN A 11 -11.74 7.07 21.83
CA ASN A 11 -11.91 8.35 22.52
C ASN A 11 -13.06 9.17 21.89
N PRO A 12 -13.90 9.87 22.69
CA PRO A 12 -15.05 10.63 22.16
C PRO A 12 -14.70 11.72 21.12
N ILE A 13 -13.50 12.30 21.19
CA ILE A 13 -13.08 13.40 20.32
C ILE A 13 -12.17 12.90 19.19
N PHE A 14 -11.16 12.11 19.53
CA PHE A 14 -10.11 11.70 18.58
C PHE A 14 -10.27 10.27 18.06
N GLY A 15 -11.30 9.54 18.50
CA GLY A 15 -11.43 8.13 18.18
C GLY A 15 -10.20 7.34 18.60
N HIS A 16 -9.64 6.56 17.69
CA HIS A 16 -8.40 5.81 17.89
C HIS A 16 -7.14 6.51 17.35
N SER A 17 -7.23 7.74 16.83
CA SER A 17 -6.15 8.42 16.12
C SER A 17 -4.81 8.43 16.89
N ILE A 18 -4.84 8.74 18.20
CA ILE A 18 -3.63 8.82 19.02
C ILE A 18 -3.01 7.44 19.19
N LYS A 19 -3.81 6.43 19.53
CA LYS A 19 -3.33 5.05 19.68
C LYS A 19 -2.82 4.49 18.35
N PHE A 20 -3.55 4.74 17.26
CA PHE A 20 -3.19 4.31 15.92
C PHE A 20 -1.85 4.91 15.46
N ASN A 21 -1.63 6.19 15.74
CA ASN A 21 -0.36 6.85 15.40
C ASN A 21 0.83 6.32 16.22
N ASN A 22 0.61 5.97 17.48
CA ASN A 22 1.67 5.53 18.38
C ASN A 22 1.99 4.04 18.20
N ASP A 23 0.97 3.19 18.13
CA ASP A 23 1.11 1.73 17.97
C ASP A 23 -0.15 1.14 17.33
N ALA A 24 -0.21 1.24 16.01
CA ALA A 24 -1.33 0.72 15.24
C ALA A 24 -1.46 -0.81 15.34
N LEU A 25 -0.32 -1.52 15.38
CA LEU A 25 -0.32 -2.98 15.35
C LEU A 25 -0.95 -3.56 16.62
N SER A 26 -0.51 -3.14 17.80
CA SER A 26 -1.08 -3.60 19.07
C SER A 26 -2.55 -3.24 19.20
N LEU A 27 -2.93 -2.02 18.78
CA LEU A 27 -4.32 -1.60 18.79
C LEU A 27 -5.20 -2.53 17.94
N ILE A 28 -4.76 -2.81 16.70
CA ILE A 28 -5.52 -3.63 15.77
C ILE A 28 -5.61 -5.08 16.28
N GLN A 29 -4.54 -5.63 16.84
CA GLN A 29 -4.54 -6.97 17.41
C GLN A 29 -5.50 -7.10 18.61
N ASP A 30 -5.48 -6.12 19.53
CA ASP A 30 -6.41 -6.07 20.66
C ASP A 30 -7.87 -6.04 20.19
N LEU A 31 -8.16 -5.24 19.18
CA LEU A 31 -9.51 -5.11 18.63
C LEU A 31 -9.93 -6.35 17.83
N GLN A 32 -9.00 -7.00 17.15
CA GLN A 32 -9.27 -8.28 16.49
C GLN A 32 -9.65 -9.37 17.50
N VAL A 33 -8.92 -9.46 18.62
CA VAL A 33 -9.26 -10.39 19.72
C VAL A 33 -10.66 -10.10 20.27
N LYS A 34 -11.03 -8.83 20.36
CA LYS A 34 -12.30 -8.39 20.94
C LYS A 34 -13.49 -8.58 20.00
N TYR A 35 -13.33 -8.29 18.72
CA TYR A 35 -14.43 -8.19 17.76
C TYR A 35 -14.38 -9.22 16.62
N GLY A 36 -13.28 -9.95 16.48
CA GLY A 36 -13.07 -10.87 15.37
C GLY A 36 -12.45 -10.21 14.15
N ASP A 37 -12.56 -10.86 13.01
CA ASP A 37 -11.82 -10.50 11.79
C ASP A 37 -12.37 -9.28 11.03
N VAL A 38 -13.56 -8.81 11.38
CA VAL A 38 -14.17 -7.64 10.70
C VAL A 38 -14.77 -6.73 11.75
N PHE A 39 -14.25 -5.52 11.84
CA PHE A 39 -14.73 -4.48 12.76
C PHE A 39 -14.48 -3.09 12.22
N GLU A 40 -15.14 -2.10 12.78
CA GLU A 40 -14.94 -0.69 12.46
C GLU A 40 -14.25 0.05 13.60
N ILE A 41 -13.36 0.98 13.26
CA ILE A 41 -12.76 1.94 14.19
C ILE A 41 -13.03 3.37 13.73
N SER A 42 -12.99 4.32 14.66
CA SER A 42 -13.04 5.74 14.33
C SER A 42 -11.65 6.34 14.38
N ILE A 43 -11.22 6.97 13.29
CA ILE A 43 -9.97 7.72 13.18
C ILE A 43 -10.32 9.12 12.65
N LEU A 44 -10.07 10.17 13.43
CA LEU A 44 -10.38 11.57 13.06
C LEU A 44 -11.83 11.76 12.54
N ASN A 45 -12.79 11.14 13.22
CA ASN A 45 -14.22 11.11 12.86
C ASN A 45 -14.57 10.31 11.59
N GLU A 46 -13.59 9.77 10.89
CA GLU A 46 -13.83 8.83 9.80
C GLU A 46 -14.00 7.41 10.32
N ARG A 47 -14.87 6.65 9.68
CA ARG A 47 -15.04 5.22 9.97
C ARG A 47 -14.16 4.41 9.04
N VAL A 48 -13.31 3.60 9.64
CA VAL A 48 -12.42 2.70 8.92
C VAL A 48 -12.80 1.26 9.24
N THR A 49 -13.19 0.50 8.23
CA THR A 49 -13.48 -0.93 8.38
C THR A 49 -12.18 -1.71 8.25
N MET A 50 -11.90 -2.52 9.26
CA MET A 50 -10.72 -3.37 9.32
C MET A 50 -11.10 -4.80 8.90
N PHE A 51 -10.34 -5.35 7.98
CA PHE A 51 -10.48 -6.73 7.50
C PHE A 51 -9.20 -7.50 7.81
N MET A 52 -9.28 -8.43 8.76
CA MET A 52 -8.12 -9.10 9.35
C MET A 52 -7.94 -10.54 8.89
N SER A 53 -8.86 -11.08 8.08
CA SER A 53 -8.75 -12.45 7.58
C SER A 53 -8.18 -12.51 6.14
N PRO A 54 -7.43 -13.58 5.79
CA PRO A 54 -6.96 -13.80 4.42
C PRO A 54 -8.07 -13.86 3.39
N SER A 55 -9.23 -14.40 3.74
CA SER A 55 -10.40 -14.49 2.87
C SER A 55 -11.00 -13.12 2.56
N ALA A 56 -11.13 -12.25 3.55
CA ALA A 56 -11.60 -10.87 3.38
C ALA A 56 -10.61 -10.05 2.55
N THR A 57 -9.32 -10.16 2.85
CA THR A 57 -8.25 -9.52 2.07
C THR A 57 -8.30 -9.95 0.60
N LYS A 58 -8.42 -11.26 0.33
CA LYS A 58 -8.56 -11.78 -1.03
C LYS A 58 -9.80 -11.23 -1.73
N HIS A 59 -10.94 -11.12 -1.04
CA HIS A 59 -12.18 -10.58 -1.61
C HIS A 59 -12.02 -9.11 -2.01
N ILE A 60 -11.39 -8.28 -1.16
CA ILE A 60 -11.12 -6.87 -1.45
C ILE A 60 -10.17 -6.71 -2.65
N TYR A 61 -9.07 -7.48 -2.68
CA TYR A 61 -8.09 -7.38 -3.76
C TYR A 61 -8.57 -7.90 -5.12
N LEU A 62 -9.44 -8.89 -5.12
CA LEU A 62 -10.01 -9.41 -6.37
C LEU A 62 -11.21 -8.61 -6.85
N ASP A 63 -11.92 -7.97 -5.93
CA ASP A 63 -13.09 -7.12 -6.15
C ASP A 63 -13.97 -7.57 -7.33
N PRO A 64 -14.56 -8.77 -7.28
CA PRO A 64 -15.28 -9.35 -8.42
C PRO A 64 -16.53 -8.57 -8.82
N GLU A 65 -16.99 -7.67 -7.98
CA GLU A 65 -18.22 -6.87 -8.15
C GLU A 65 -17.93 -5.38 -8.34
N ASP A 66 -16.64 -4.98 -8.45
CA ASP A 66 -16.19 -3.60 -8.58
C ASP A 66 -16.75 -2.67 -7.46
N ASN A 67 -16.69 -3.15 -6.19
CA ASN A 67 -17.23 -2.44 -5.02
C ASN A 67 -16.22 -1.54 -4.31
N PHE A 68 -14.91 -1.73 -4.55
CA PHE A 68 -13.83 -1.07 -3.81
C PHE A 68 -13.05 -0.10 -4.68
N SER A 69 -13.07 1.18 -4.31
CA SER A 69 -12.34 2.25 -5.00
C SER A 69 -10.97 2.47 -4.36
N SER A 70 -9.91 2.16 -5.08
CA SER A 70 -8.53 2.53 -4.70
C SER A 70 -8.33 4.04 -4.79
N LYS A 71 -8.87 4.67 -5.83
CA LYS A 71 -8.82 6.12 -6.02
C LYS A 71 -9.35 6.86 -4.80
N HIS A 72 -10.56 6.51 -4.34
CA HIS A 72 -11.17 7.16 -3.19
C HIS A 72 -10.31 7.04 -1.92
N GLY A 73 -9.66 5.91 -1.71
CA GLY A 73 -8.78 5.70 -0.55
C GLY A 73 -7.46 6.46 -0.62
N TRP A 74 -6.87 6.62 -1.81
CA TRP A 74 -5.54 7.20 -1.98
C TRP A 74 -5.53 8.66 -2.42
N GLU A 75 -6.64 9.20 -2.92
CA GLU A 75 -6.70 10.55 -3.49
C GLU A 75 -6.27 11.63 -2.48
N PHE A 76 -6.66 11.49 -1.22
CA PHE A 76 -6.28 12.43 -0.17
C PHE A 76 -4.76 12.52 0.04
N SER A 77 -4.06 11.39 0.02
CA SER A 77 -2.61 11.32 0.32
C SER A 77 -1.73 11.43 -0.92
N LEU A 78 -2.15 10.85 -2.04
CA LEU A 78 -1.33 10.73 -3.24
C LEU A 78 -1.81 11.60 -4.41
N GLY A 79 -3.04 12.13 -4.37
CA GLY A 79 -3.65 12.85 -5.48
C GLY A 79 -2.82 14.01 -6.02
N LYS A 80 -2.18 14.76 -5.13
CA LYS A 80 -1.34 15.90 -5.51
C LYS A 80 0.04 15.51 -6.07
N ALA A 81 0.56 14.36 -5.65
CA ALA A 81 1.91 13.92 -6.03
C ALA A 81 1.91 13.02 -7.27
N PHE A 82 0.85 12.25 -7.45
CA PHE A 82 0.72 11.23 -8.51
C PHE A 82 -0.59 11.38 -9.27
N GLU A 83 -0.89 12.59 -9.72
CA GLU A 83 -2.10 12.88 -10.48
C GLU A 83 -2.22 11.92 -11.69
N ASN A 84 -3.37 11.24 -11.80
CA ASN A 84 -3.61 10.19 -12.81
C ASN A 84 -2.74 8.94 -12.72
N GLY A 85 -1.99 8.74 -11.62
CA GLY A 85 -1.23 7.51 -11.38
C GLY A 85 -2.12 6.26 -11.33
N LEU A 86 -1.53 5.08 -11.56
CA LEU A 86 -2.27 3.80 -11.59
C LEU A 86 -3.06 3.54 -10.29
N MET A 87 -2.54 3.93 -9.13
CA MET A 87 -3.20 3.78 -7.83
C MET A 87 -4.42 4.70 -7.65
N LEU A 88 -4.56 5.73 -8.48
CA LEU A 88 -5.67 6.68 -8.46
C LEU A 88 -6.68 6.40 -9.59
N ARG A 89 -6.70 5.19 -10.08
CA ARG A 89 -7.65 4.71 -11.10
C ARG A 89 -8.43 3.54 -10.54
N ASP A 90 -9.68 3.43 -10.96
CA ASP A 90 -10.57 2.35 -10.53
C ASP A 90 -11.10 1.56 -11.73
N PHE A 91 -11.60 0.38 -11.46
CA PHE A 91 -12.41 -0.46 -12.33
C PHE A 91 -11.81 -0.65 -13.74
N ASP A 92 -12.53 -0.40 -14.78
CA ASP A 92 -12.08 -0.60 -16.17
C ASP A 92 -10.93 0.33 -16.57
N ASP A 93 -10.89 1.57 -16.04
CA ASP A 93 -9.80 2.49 -16.28
C ASP A 93 -8.48 1.97 -15.65
N HIS A 94 -8.55 1.44 -14.43
CA HIS A 94 -7.42 0.76 -13.80
C HIS A 94 -6.99 -0.49 -14.59
N LYS A 95 -7.94 -1.34 -14.97
CA LYS A 95 -7.68 -2.57 -15.74
C LYS A 95 -6.98 -2.26 -17.06
N PHE A 96 -7.46 -1.25 -17.78
CA PHE A 96 -6.86 -0.80 -19.04
C PHE A 96 -5.40 -0.34 -18.86
N HIS A 97 -5.16 0.61 -17.95
CA HIS A 97 -3.82 1.17 -17.74
C HIS A 97 -2.84 0.14 -17.16
N ARG A 98 -3.32 -0.74 -16.26
CA ARG A 98 -2.52 -1.86 -15.78
C ARG A 98 -2.15 -2.83 -16.91
N GLY A 99 -3.08 -3.09 -17.82
CA GLY A 99 -2.81 -3.91 -19.02
C GLY A 99 -1.69 -3.36 -19.88
N LEU A 100 -1.64 -2.04 -20.10
CA LEU A 100 -0.56 -1.38 -20.85
C LEU A 100 0.82 -1.58 -20.22
N LEU A 101 0.88 -1.63 -18.89
CA LEU A 101 2.14 -1.83 -18.17
C LEU A 101 2.55 -3.31 -18.09
N GLN A 102 1.62 -4.23 -18.26
CA GLN A 102 1.85 -5.66 -17.98
C GLN A 102 2.96 -6.26 -18.83
N ASP A 103 3.08 -5.85 -20.10
CA ASP A 103 4.12 -6.33 -20.97
C ASP A 103 5.54 -5.96 -20.52
N SER A 104 5.68 -4.79 -19.88
CA SER A 104 6.95 -4.34 -19.30
C SER A 104 7.41 -5.18 -18.10
N PHE A 105 6.52 -5.95 -17.49
CA PHE A 105 6.81 -6.82 -16.34
C PHE A 105 6.85 -8.32 -16.70
N ARG A 106 6.81 -8.65 -18.00
CA ARG A 106 6.98 -10.03 -18.44
C ARG A 106 8.41 -10.50 -18.18
N ARG A 107 8.57 -11.81 -18.04
CA ARG A 107 9.87 -12.42 -17.70
C ARG A 107 10.99 -12.03 -18.66
N ASP A 108 10.72 -12.01 -19.95
CA ASP A 108 11.68 -11.63 -20.98
C ASP A 108 12.09 -10.14 -20.86
N ALA A 109 11.14 -9.25 -20.62
CA ALA A 109 11.43 -7.84 -20.37
C ALA A 109 12.28 -7.67 -19.10
N LEU A 110 11.95 -8.36 -18.01
CA LEU A 110 12.72 -8.31 -16.76
C LEU A 110 14.15 -8.84 -16.94
N VAL A 111 14.34 -9.92 -17.72
CA VAL A 111 15.68 -10.44 -18.05
C VAL A 111 16.47 -9.40 -18.86
N ASN A 112 15.84 -8.74 -19.83
CA ASN A 112 16.50 -7.67 -20.58
C ASN A 112 16.90 -6.48 -19.67
N TYR A 113 16.06 -6.10 -18.72
CA TYR A 113 16.43 -5.06 -17.72
C TYR A 113 17.64 -5.48 -16.90
N LEU A 114 17.73 -6.72 -16.47
CA LEU A 114 18.89 -7.20 -15.75
C LEU A 114 20.17 -7.10 -16.59
N HIS A 115 20.13 -7.46 -17.87
CA HIS A 115 21.28 -7.30 -18.77
C HIS A 115 21.71 -5.84 -18.95
N ILE A 116 20.77 -4.90 -18.92
CA ILE A 116 21.07 -3.46 -19.04
C ILE A 116 21.64 -2.91 -17.70
N ILE A 117 21.06 -3.33 -16.59
CA ILE A 117 21.42 -2.82 -15.25
C ILE A 117 22.75 -3.41 -14.76
N GLN A 118 23.01 -4.68 -15.06
CA GLN A 118 24.22 -5.39 -14.56
C GLN A 118 25.53 -4.63 -14.82
N PRO A 119 25.86 -4.22 -16.06
CA PRO A 119 27.11 -3.50 -16.33
C PRO A 119 27.17 -2.15 -15.60
N ILE A 120 26.06 -1.46 -15.44
CA ILE A 120 25.97 -0.18 -14.71
C ILE A 120 26.30 -0.40 -13.22
N LEU A 121 25.74 -1.47 -12.64
CA LEU A 121 26.03 -1.84 -11.25
C LEU A 121 27.49 -2.27 -11.07
N ASP A 122 28.04 -3.03 -11.99
CA ASP A 122 29.42 -3.47 -11.94
C ASP A 122 30.40 -2.28 -11.97
N GLU A 123 30.17 -1.31 -12.86
CA GLU A 123 30.95 -0.08 -12.92
C GLU A 123 30.82 0.73 -11.62
N TRP A 124 29.61 0.85 -11.11
CA TRP A 124 29.36 1.58 -9.87
C TRP A 124 30.04 0.92 -8.65
N ILE A 125 30.02 -0.43 -8.57
CA ILE A 125 30.70 -1.20 -7.53
C ILE A 125 32.22 -1.02 -7.62
N GLU A 126 32.81 -1.07 -8.82
CA GLU A 126 34.25 -0.85 -8.99
C GLU A 126 34.65 0.58 -8.56
N ASN A 127 33.84 1.58 -8.87
CA ASN A 127 34.04 2.96 -8.40
C ASN A 127 33.99 3.05 -6.87
N LEU A 128 33.11 2.28 -6.21
CA LEU A 128 33.05 2.24 -4.74
C LEU A 128 34.29 1.56 -4.13
N LYS A 129 34.75 0.45 -4.71
CA LYS A 129 35.95 -0.27 -4.23
C LYS A 129 37.20 0.60 -4.22
N SER A 130 37.30 1.57 -5.13
CA SER A 130 38.42 2.51 -5.20
C SER A 130 38.44 3.50 -4.03
N LYS A 131 37.33 3.68 -3.30
CA LYS A 131 37.22 4.63 -2.19
C LYS A 131 37.57 3.96 -0.87
N LYS A 132 38.41 4.60 -0.04
CA LYS A 132 38.77 4.09 1.31
C LYS A 132 37.55 4.10 2.26
N SER A 133 36.65 5.06 2.09
CA SER A 133 35.38 5.17 2.81
C SER A 133 34.39 5.97 1.99
N PHE A 134 33.09 5.74 2.15
CA PHE A 134 32.04 6.50 1.51
C PHE A 134 30.79 6.57 2.39
N ASN A 135 30.02 7.64 2.23
CA ASN A 135 28.69 7.75 2.83
C ASN A 135 27.67 7.05 1.91
N LEU A 136 27.08 5.96 2.37
CA LEU A 136 26.16 5.17 1.57
C LEU A 136 24.94 6.01 1.13
N TYR A 137 24.37 6.81 2.02
CA TYR A 137 23.20 7.64 1.71
C TYR A 137 23.49 8.63 0.57
N GLU A 138 24.55 9.39 0.67
CA GLU A 138 24.94 10.36 -0.37
C GLU A 138 25.31 9.68 -1.68
N THR A 139 25.96 8.53 -1.62
CA THR A 139 26.35 7.76 -2.81
C THR A 139 25.17 7.14 -3.54
N MET A 140 24.11 6.76 -2.83
CA MET A 140 22.87 6.20 -3.41
C MET A 140 21.92 7.27 -3.92
N LYS A 141 22.04 8.50 -3.41
CA LYS A 141 21.17 9.61 -3.81
C LYS A 141 21.62 10.23 -5.15
N GLY A 142 22.88 10.03 -5.53
CA GLY A 142 23.53 10.31 -6.81
C GLY A 142 23.59 11.55 -7.33
#